data_99647dfcacb75bbae8719c5db313d933
#
_entry.id   99647dfcacb75bbae8719c5db313d933
#
_cell.length_a   1.000
_cell.length_b   1.000
_cell.length_c   1.000
_cell.angle_alpha   90.00
_cell.angle_beta   90.00
_cell.angle_gamma   90.00
#
_symmetry.space_group_name_H-M   'P 1'
#
loop_
_entity.id
_entity.type
_entity.pdbx_description
1 polymer ?
#
loop_
_entity_poly.entity_id
_entity_poly.type
_entity_poly.pdbx_seq_one_letter_code
_entity_poly.pdbx_strand_id
1 'polypeptide(L)'
;MNIIRDIVFQIRSRRDDLSVTERKVADAILDNIIWSASATVDQLAAKAGVSIATISRFARTVGCDDTRDLKMKLAQASTVGSRFLDQNAPAEESTFYARIYADIESTLRAHLPTFTEPLFEAAASIVDGARMIYVFGMGGASAVLAQEVQSRLVRLGYPIAVYSDAVLLRMVAATLDERDAVLVLSASGLTPEIVGAARIVKQYRARLVAITDATSELAKLADVVLPIRTDETDFIYKPSASRYAICLLYTS
;
A
#
# COMPACT_ATOMS: atom_id res chain seq x y z
N MET A 1 -15.85 11.41 19.35
CA MET A 1 -14.68 11.10 18.50
C MET A 1 -15.11 11.33 17.07
N ASN A 2 -14.74 12.49 16.49
CA ASN A 2 -15.14 12.83 15.11
C ASN A 2 -14.32 11.94 14.16
N ILE A 3 -14.96 10.92 13.62
CA ILE A 3 -14.38 10.16 12.50
C ILE A 3 -14.34 11.13 11.33
N ILE A 4 -13.13 11.55 10.93
CA ILE A 4 -12.92 12.35 9.71
C ILE A 4 -13.33 11.45 8.55
N ARG A 5 -14.58 11.60 8.13
CA ARG A 5 -15.09 10.89 6.94
C ARG A 5 -14.51 11.59 5.71
N ASP A 6 -13.97 10.80 4.79
CA ASP A 6 -13.48 11.28 3.50
C ASP A 6 -14.53 12.16 2.80
N ILE A 7 -14.08 13.27 2.20
CA ILE A 7 -14.96 14.25 1.52
C ILE A 7 -15.81 13.59 0.42
N VAL A 8 -15.28 12.60 -0.28
CA VAL A 8 -16.01 11.88 -1.33
C VAL A 8 -17.14 11.04 -0.74
N PHE A 9 -16.88 10.38 0.40
CA PHE A 9 -17.93 9.70 1.13
C PHE A 9 -19.02 10.67 1.61
N GLN A 10 -18.65 11.87 2.10
CA GLN A 10 -19.61 12.89 2.54
C GLN A 10 -20.46 13.40 1.37
N ILE A 11 -19.85 13.64 0.20
CA ILE A 11 -20.57 14.05 -1.01
C ILE A 11 -21.58 12.97 -1.42
N ARG A 12 -21.17 11.71 -1.44
CA ARG A 12 -22.06 10.60 -1.81
C ARG A 12 -23.21 10.39 -0.84
N SER A 13 -22.91 10.33 0.45
CA SER A 13 -23.92 10.05 1.48
C SER A 13 -24.97 11.15 1.62
N ARG A 14 -24.66 12.39 1.21
CA ARG A 14 -25.57 13.54 1.25
C ARG A 14 -26.18 13.89 -0.10
N ARG A 15 -25.85 13.15 -1.17
CA ARG A 15 -26.23 13.49 -2.54
C ARG A 15 -27.74 13.71 -2.71
N ASP A 16 -28.55 12.88 -2.07
CA ASP A 16 -30.01 12.93 -2.19
C ASP A 16 -30.62 14.10 -1.39
N ASP A 17 -29.91 14.60 -0.39
CA ASP A 17 -30.31 15.76 0.44
C ASP A 17 -29.87 17.11 -0.17
N LEU A 18 -29.04 17.10 -1.22
CA LEU A 18 -28.55 18.28 -1.90
C LEU A 18 -29.62 18.95 -2.76
N SER A 19 -29.58 20.29 -2.85
CA SER A 19 -30.39 21.03 -3.84
C SER A 19 -30.02 20.63 -5.26
N VAL A 20 -30.92 20.90 -6.23
CA VAL A 20 -30.71 20.53 -7.64
C VAL A 20 -29.40 21.09 -8.20
N THR A 21 -29.02 22.31 -7.83
CA THR A 21 -27.77 22.94 -8.29
C THR A 21 -26.53 22.37 -7.58
N GLU A 22 -26.62 22.04 -6.31
CA GLU A 22 -25.53 21.41 -5.56
C GLU A 22 -25.32 19.96 -5.99
N ARG A 23 -26.40 19.26 -6.36
CA ARG A 23 -26.30 17.91 -6.91
C ARG A 23 -25.52 17.89 -8.23
N LYS A 24 -25.66 18.90 -9.10
CA LYS A 24 -24.83 19.04 -10.31
C LYS A 24 -23.35 19.17 -9.97
N VAL A 25 -23.01 19.88 -8.88
CA VAL A 25 -21.62 19.99 -8.41
C VAL A 25 -21.12 18.64 -7.90
N ALA A 26 -21.94 17.96 -7.10
CA ALA A 26 -21.62 16.62 -6.60
C ALA A 26 -21.35 15.65 -7.76
N ASP A 27 -22.25 15.63 -8.75
CA ASP A 27 -22.13 14.76 -9.92
C ASP A 27 -20.86 15.07 -10.74
N ALA A 28 -20.57 16.36 -10.98
CA ALA A 28 -19.35 16.79 -11.68
C ALA A 28 -18.07 16.40 -10.95
N ILE A 29 -18.07 16.43 -9.61
CA ILE A 29 -16.93 15.99 -8.79
C ILE A 29 -16.80 14.47 -8.83
N LEU A 30 -17.90 13.74 -8.63
CA LEU A 30 -17.91 12.30 -8.56
C LEU A 30 -17.59 11.64 -9.93
N ASP A 31 -17.93 12.32 -11.04
CA ASP A 31 -17.60 11.89 -12.40
C ASP A 31 -16.08 11.80 -12.64
N ASN A 32 -15.31 12.74 -12.09
CA ASN A 32 -13.84 12.70 -12.19
C ASN A 32 -13.18 13.46 -11.04
N ILE A 33 -12.89 12.75 -9.96
CA ILE A 33 -12.31 13.34 -8.74
C ILE A 33 -10.89 13.85 -8.98
N ILE A 34 -10.07 13.13 -9.75
CA ILE A 34 -8.70 13.53 -10.05
C ILE A 34 -8.70 14.87 -10.79
N TRP A 35 -9.52 14.98 -11.82
CA TRP A 35 -9.68 16.23 -12.53
C TRP A 35 -10.25 17.32 -11.62
N SER A 36 -11.29 17.02 -10.85
CA SER A 36 -11.92 17.96 -9.92
C SER A 36 -10.97 18.45 -8.84
N ALA A 37 -10.02 17.63 -8.41
CA ALA A 37 -8.96 18.00 -7.49
C ALA A 37 -7.99 19.01 -8.09
N SER A 38 -7.62 18.90 -9.37
CA SER A 38 -6.68 19.78 -10.05
C SER A 38 -7.31 21.02 -10.71
N ALA A 39 -8.58 20.94 -11.13
CA ALA A 39 -9.32 22.03 -11.80
C ALA A 39 -9.42 23.27 -10.92
N THR A 40 -9.51 24.46 -11.52
CA THR A 40 -9.86 25.70 -10.79
C THR A 40 -11.33 25.71 -10.36
N VAL A 41 -11.70 26.60 -9.44
CA VAL A 41 -13.12 26.74 -9.01
C VAL A 41 -13.99 27.15 -10.22
N ASP A 42 -13.46 28.01 -11.09
CA ASP A 42 -14.13 28.43 -12.33
C ASP A 42 -14.38 27.27 -13.30
N GLN A 43 -13.37 26.43 -13.48
CA GLN A 43 -13.46 25.22 -14.32
C GLN A 43 -14.48 24.23 -13.75
N LEU A 44 -14.49 24.04 -12.43
CA LEU A 44 -15.45 23.16 -11.78
C LEU A 44 -16.88 23.72 -11.90
N ALA A 45 -17.06 25.04 -11.73
CA ALA A 45 -18.33 25.72 -11.91
C ALA A 45 -18.85 25.58 -13.35
N ALA A 46 -17.97 25.78 -14.34
CA ALA A 46 -18.28 25.59 -15.75
C ALA A 46 -18.69 24.15 -16.09
N LYS A 47 -17.94 23.15 -15.59
CA LYS A 47 -18.25 21.72 -15.80
C LYS A 47 -19.60 21.34 -15.17
N ALA A 48 -19.90 21.85 -13.97
CA ALA A 48 -21.17 21.60 -13.28
C ALA A 48 -22.34 22.42 -13.84
N GLY A 49 -22.08 23.42 -14.70
CA GLY A 49 -23.11 24.32 -15.22
C GLY A 49 -23.76 25.17 -14.14
N VAL A 50 -22.96 25.68 -13.19
CA VAL A 50 -23.41 26.48 -12.04
C VAL A 50 -22.53 27.71 -11.81
N SER A 51 -22.94 28.62 -10.93
CA SER A 51 -22.13 29.78 -10.54
C SER A 51 -21.05 29.39 -9.52
N ILE A 52 -19.97 30.17 -9.43
CA ILE A 52 -18.93 30.05 -8.38
C ILE A 52 -19.54 30.13 -6.98
N ALA A 53 -20.55 30.98 -6.80
CA ALA A 53 -21.27 31.09 -5.53
C ALA A 53 -21.98 29.78 -5.14
N THR A 54 -22.40 28.98 -6.12
CA THR A 54 -22.98 27.65 -5.88
C THR A 54 -21.90 26.67 -5.41
N ILE A 55 -20.70 26.70 -6.01
CA ILE A 55 -19.56 25.89 -5.53
C ILE A 55 -19.21 26.23 -4.08
N SER A 56 -19.20 27.52 -3.72
CA SER A 56 -18.90 27.96 -2.35
C SER A 56 -19.97 27.52 -1.33
N ARG A 57 -21.24 27.51 -1.71
CA ARG A 57 -22.33 26.98 -0.87
C ARG A 57 -22.21 25.46 -0.73
N PHE A 58 -22.03 24.77 -1.83
CA PHE A 58 -21.83 23.34 -1.84
C PHE A 58 -20.67 22.90 -0.92
N ALA A 59 -19.53 23.59 -0.97
CA ALA A 59 -18.39 23.30 -0.09
C ALA A 59 -18.82 23.29 1.38
N ARG A 60 -19.59 24.29 1.82
CA ARG A 60 -20.10 24.36 3.20
C ARG A 60 -21.13 23.27 3.49
N THR A 61 -22.03 23.00 2.57
CA THR A 61 -23.06 21.95 2.71
C THR A 61 -22.42 20.56 2.93
N VAL A 62 -21.28 20.28 2.28
CA VAL A 62 -20.56 19.00 2.44
C VAL A 62 -19.52 19.03 3.57
N GLY A 63 -19.52 20.06 4.44
CA GLY A 63 -18.69 20.12 5.63
C GLY A 63 -17.25 20.61 5.39
N CYS A 64 -17.08 21.45 4.35
CA CYS A 64 -15.85 22.20 4.13
C CYS A 64 -16.01 23.65 4.59
N ASP A 65 -14.93 24.27 5.06
CA ASP A 65 -14.93 25.65 5.50
C ASP A 65 -15.13 26.61 4.30
N ASP A 66 -14.49 26.30 3.20
CA ASP A 66 -14.57 27.08 1.96
C ASP A 66 -14.22 26.21 0.73
N THR A 67 -14.13 26.84 -0.44
CA THR A 67 -13.76 26.18 -1.70
C THR A 67 -12.30 25.70 -1.71
N ARG A 68 -11.42 26.34 -0.96
CA ARG A 68 -10.00 25.96 -0.83
C ARG A 68 -9.87 24.68 0.00
N ASP A 69 -10.62 24.61 1.11
CA ASP A 69 -10.70 23.40 1.95
C ASP A 69 -11.31 22.24 1.18
N LEU A 70 -12.38 22.48 0.40
CA LEU A 70 -12.95 21.47 -0.51
C LEU A 70 -11.89 20.93 -1.48
N LYS A 71 -11.14 21.82 -2.13
CA LYS A 71 -10.08 21.45 -3.09
C LYS A 71 -8.96 20.66 -2.42
N MET A 72 -8.54 21.06 -1.23
CA MET A 72 -7.51 20.36 -0.46
C MET A 72 -7.98 18.95 -0.07
N LYS A 73 -9.21 18.81 0.41
CA LYS A 73 -9.80 17.52 0.76
C LYS A 73 -10.01 16.63 -0.48
N LEU A 74 -10.39 17.22 -1.63
CA LEU A 74 -10.45 16.49 -2.90
C LEU A 74 -9.07 16.04 -3.38
N ALA A 75 -8.03 16.84 -3.20
CA ALA A 75 -6.66 16.45 -3.54
C ALA A 75 -6.16 15.32 -2.63
N GLN A 76 -6.46 15.38 -1.33
CA GLN A 76 -6.20 14.29 -0.40
C GLN A 76 -7.00 13.04 -0.79
N ALA A 77 -8.27 13.20 -1.11
CA ALA A 77 -9.11 12.12 -1.59
C ALA A 77 -8.66 11.61 -2.95
N SER A 78 -8.13 12.40 -3.87
CA SER A 78 -7.63 11.93 -5.17
C SER A 78 -6.36 11.09 -5.04
N THR A 79 -5.49 11.38 -4.07
CA THR A 79 -4.32 10.55 -3.75
C THR A 79 -4.73 9.25 -3.04
N VAL A 80 -5.77 9.30 -2.25
CA VAL A 80 -6.35 8.17 -1.52
C VAL A 80 -7.60 7.64 -2.24
N GLY A 81 -8.41 8.46 -2.86
CA GLY A 81 -9.79 8.24 -3.33
C GLY A 81 -9.97 7.88 -4.80
N SER A 82 -8.99 8.12 -5.72
CA SER A 82 -9.08 7.62 -7.11
C SER A 82 -9.20 6.10 -7.17
N ARG A 83 -8.76 5.47 -6.15
CA ARG A 83 -8.77 4.03 -5.96
C ARG A 83 -10.13 3.47 -5.48
N PHE A 84 -11.13 4.25 -4.96
CA PHE A 84 -12.45 3.75 -4.48
C PHE A 84 -13.60 3.91 -5.48
N LEU A 85 -13.34 4.41 -6.70
CA LEU A 85 -14.39 4.97 -7.53
C LEU A 85 -14.48 4.39 -8.94
N ASP A 86 -14.26 3.10 -9.10
CA ASP A 86 -14.67 2.41 -10.32
C ASP A 86 -16.21 2.40 -10.38
N GLN A 87 -16.75 3.27 -11.25
CA GLN A 87 -18.19 3.58 -11.32
C GLN A 87 -19.04 2.52 -12.01
N ASN A 88 -18.45 1.41 -12.46
CA ASN A 88 -19.14 0.39 -13.25
C ASN A 88 -19.57 -0.86 -12.47
N ALA A 89 -19.52 -0.84 -11.14
CA ALA A 89 -20.02 -1.95 -10.34
C ALA A 89 -21.51 -1.76 -10.02
N PRO A 90 -22.39 -2.71 -10.36
CA PRO A 90 -23.79 -2.66 -9.93
C PRO A 90 -23.88 -2.70 -8.40
N ALA A 91 -24.85 -1.93 -7.86
CA ALA A 91 -25.03 -1.68 -6.44
C ALA A 91 -25.71 -2.85 -5.69
N GLU A 92 -25.17 -4.06 -5.79
CA GLU A 92 -25.56 -5.15 -4.90
C GLU A 92 -24.43 -5.41 -3.89
N GLU A 93 -24.75 -5.41 -2.60
CA GLU A 93 -23.79 -5.68 -1.51
C GLU A 93 -23.00 -6.98 -1.73
N SER A 94 -23.63 -7.99 -2.34
CA SER A 94 -23.00 -9.26 -2.67
C SER A 94 -21.87 -9.14 -3.69
N THR A 95 -21.92 -8.17 -4.61
CA THR A 95 -20.90 -8.00 -5.65
C THR A 95 -19.61 -7.37 -5.13
N PHE A 96 -19.68 -6.50 -4.12
CA PHE A 96 -18.49 -5.91 -3.51
C PHE A 96 -17.61 -6.96 -2.83
N TYR A 97 -18.19 -7.79 -1.97
CA TYR A 97 -17.44 -8.86 -1.29
C TYR A 97 -16.91 -9.90 -2.26
N ALA A 98 -17.72 -10.30 -3.25
CA ALA A 98 -17.29 -11.23 -4.29
C ALA A 98 -16.14 -10.67 -5.12
N ARG A 99 -16.14 -9.36 -5.41
CA ARG A 99 -15.05 -8.68 -6.12
C ARG A 99 -13.77 -8.67 -5.30
N ILE A 100 -13.82 -8.31 -4.01
CA ILE A 100 -12.65 -8.35 -3.11
C ILE A 100 -12.07 -9.76 -3.05
N TYR A 101 -12.93 -10.77 -2.90
CA TYR A 101 -12.51 -12.17 -2.90
C TYR A 101 -11.81 -12.55 -4.22
N ALA A 102 -12.45 -12.26 -5.35
CA ALA A 102 -11.90 -12.55 -6.69
C ALA A 102 -10.55 -11.87 -6.92
N ASP A 103 -10.40 -10.65 -6.47
CA ASP A 103 -9.14 -9.90 -6.55
C ASP A 103 -8.03 -10.55 -5.72
N ILE A 104 -8.34 -10.96 -4.48
CA ILE A 104 -7.37 -11.67 -3.63
C ILE A 104 -7.00 -13.02 -4.27
N GLU A 105 -8.00 -13.78 -4.71
CA GLU A 105 -7.79 -15.07 -5.38
C GLU A 105 -6.92 -14.91 -6.63
N SER A 106 -7.24 -13.94 -7.48
CA SER A 106 -6.49 -13.64 -8.69
C SER A 106 -5.03 -13.28 -8.39
N THR A 107 -4.81 -12.46 -7.36
CA THR A 107 -3.47 -12.11 -6.88
C THR A 107 -2.69 -13.33 -6.43
N LEU A 108 -3.28 -14.19 -5.61
CA LEU A 108 -2.62 -15.42 -5.15
C LEU A 108 -2.33 -16.37 -6.32
N ARG A 109 -3.31 -16.56 -7.20
CA ARG A 109 -3.18 -17.43 -8.39
C ARG A 109 -2.07 -16.96 -9.34
N ALA A 110 -1.90 -15.65 -9.51
CA ALA A 110 -0.84 -15.07 -10.33
C ALA A 110 0.58 -15.35 -9.79
N HIS A 111 0.72 -15.62 -8.50
CA HIS A 111 2.02 -15.93 -7.87
C HIS A 111 2.37 -17.42 -7.87
N LEU A 112 1.39 -18.31 -8.07
CA LEU A 112 1.63 -19.76 -8.07
C LEU A 112 2.78 -20.20 -9.00
N PRO A 113 2.93 -19.67 -10.24
CA PRO A 113 4.02 -20.10 -11.11
C PRO A 113 5.40 -19.62 -10.67
N THR A 114 5.48 -18.58 -9.84
CA THR A 114 6.74 -17.99 -9.38
C THR A 114 7.16 -18.49 -7.99
N PHE A 115 6.20 -19.01 -7.22
CA PHE A 115 6.43 -19.53 -5.87
C PHE A 115 6.72 -21.04 -5.95
N THR A 116 7.98 -21.38 -6.13
CA THR A 116 8.42 -22.77 -6.26
C THR A 116 9.06 -23.27 -4.96
N GLU A 117 8.92 -24.58 -4.66
CA GLU A 117 9.54 -25.19 -3.47
C GLU A 117 11.04 -24.89 -3.36
N PRO A 118 11.88 -25.08 -4.40
CA PRO A 118 13.31 -24.80 -4.28
C PRO A 118 13.63 -23.34 -3.92
N LEU A 119 12.77 -22.40 -4.33
CA LEU A 119 12.95 -20.99 -4.01
C LEU A 119 12.72 -20.74 -2.51
N PHE A 120 11.67 -21.32 -1.94
CA PHE A 120 11.38 -21.20 -0.52
C PHE A 120 12.36 -21.98 0.35
N GLU A 121 12.79 -23.17 -0.07
CA GLU A 121 13.86 -23.94 0.58
C GLU A 121 15.17 -23.15 0.65
N ALA A 122 15.54 -22.45 -0.43
CA ALA A 122 16.73 -21.59 -0.45
C ALA A 122 16.60 -20.41 0.55
N ALA A 123 15.42 -19.78 0.62
CA ALA A 123 15.17 -18.72 1.58
C ALA A 123 15.14 -19.24 3.02
N ALA A 124 14.47 -20.35 3.28
CA ALA A 124 14.40 -21.00 4.58
C ALA A 124 15.79 -21.45 5.07
N SER A 125 16.62 -21.99 4.19
CA SER A 125 18.01 -22.37 4.51
C SER A 125 18.86 -21.18 4.98
N ILE A 126 18.64 -19.99 4.41
CA ILE A 126 19.33 -18.77 4.87
C ILE A 126 18.83 -18.37 6.27
N VAL A 127 17.54 -18.46 6.51
CA VAL A 127 16.91 -18.13 7.79
C VAL A 127 17.34 -19.12 8.88
N ASP A 128 17.31 -20.41 8.58
CA ASP A 128 17.65 -21.49 9.53
C ASP A 128 19.13 -21.49 9.91
N GLY A 129 20.00 -21.19 8.96
CA GLY A 129 21.46 -21.12 9.19
C GLY A 129 21.92 -19.83 9.89
N ALA A 130 21.05 -18.87 10.17
CA ALA A 130 21.45 -17.58 10.71
C ALA A 130 21.62 -17.59 12.23
N ARG A 131 22.69 -16.95 12.71
CA ARG A 131 22.87 -16.63 14.12
C ARG A 131 21.78 -15.70 14.65
N MET A 132 21.39 -14.74 13.82
CA MET A 132 20.36 -13.75 14.13
C MET A 132 19.66 -13.33 12.84
N ILE A 133 18.35 -13.18 12.91
CA ILE A 133 17.53 -12.73 11.79
C ILE A 133 17.13 -11.28 12.02
N TYR A 134 17.43 -10.42 11.06
CA TYR A 134 17.04 -9.03 11.06
C TYR A 134 15.95 -8.81 10.01
N VAL A 135 14.80 -8.29 10.38
CA VAL A 135 13.71 -8.02 9.45
C VAL A 135 13.61 -6.52 9.21
N PHE A 136 13.76 -6.13 7.96
CA PHE A 136 13.65 -4.75 7.54
C PHE A 136 12.36 -4.54 6.77
N GLY A 137 11.50 -3.63 7.26
CA GLY A 137 10.26 -3.26 6.58
C GLY A 137 9.88 -1.84 6.95
N MET A 138 9.70 -0.97 5.97
CA MET A 138 9.50 0.45 6.17
C MET A 138 8.26 0.96 5.43
N GLY A 139 7.58 1.92 6.04
CA GLY A 139 6.32 2.46 5.52
C GLY A 139 5.16 1.46 5.63
N GLY A 140 3.93 1.95 5.54
CA GLY A 140 2.67 1.21 5.42
C GLY A 140 2.67 -0.25 5.87
N ALA A 141 2.29 -1.15 4.97
CA ALA A 141 2.16 -2.56 5.28
C ALA A 141 3.49 -3.31 5.38
N SER A 142 4.57 -2.85 4.75
CA SER A 142 5.86 -3.53 4.87
C SER A 142 6.35 -3.56 6.32
N ALA A 143 6.14 -2.48 7.08
CA ALA A 143 6.46 -2.43 8.50
C ALA A 143 5.57 -3.39 9.33
N VAL A 144 4.26 -3.45 9.02
CA VAL A 144 3.31 -4.36 9.69
C VAL A 144 3.65 -5.82 9.39
N LEU A 145 3.96 -6.12 8.13
CA LEU A 145 4.33 -7.47 7.72
C LEU A 145 5.67 -7.92 8.32
N ALA A 146 6.62 -7.00 8.51
CA ALA A 146 7.86 -7.30 9.23
C ALA A 146 7.58 -7.74 10.67
N GLN A 147 6.64 -7.09 11.36
CA GLN A 147 6.19 -7.53 12.69
C GLN A 147 5.47 -8.89 12.65
N GLU A 148 4.71 -9.16 11.59
CA GLU A 148 4.08 -10.48 11.39
C GLU A 148 5.14 -11.59 11.25
N VAL A 149 6.20 -11.36 10.47
CA VAL A 149 7.34 -12.29 10.34
C VAL A 149 7.95 -12.57 11.72
N GLN A 150 8.25 -11.53 12.49
CA GLN A 150 8.80 -11.69 13.84
C GLN A 150 7.87 -12.54 14.72
N SER A 151 6.58 -12.20 14.73
CA SER A 151 5.59 -12.91 15.56
C SER A 151 5.48 -14.39 15.23
N ARG A 152 5.78 -14.78 13.99
CA ARG A 152 5.75 -16.18 13.54
C ARG A 152 7.05 -16.89 13.87
N LEU A 153 8.19 -16.33 13.46
CA LEU A 153 9.49 -16.99 13.61
C LEU A 153 9.96 -17.08 15.06
N VAL A 154 9.64 -16.10 15.91
CA VAL A 154 9.97 -16.18 17.34
C VAL A 154 9.30 -17.39 18.02
N ARG A 155 8.13 -17.82 17.55
CA ARG A 155 7.43 -19.01 18.07
C ARG A 155 8.12 -20.32 17.71
N LEU A 156 8.96 -20.30 16.68
CA LEU A 156 9.81 -21.41 16.26
C LEU A 156 11.18 -21.38 16.95
N GLY A 157 11.42 -20.38 17.82
CA GLY A 157 12.66 -20.27 18.56
C GLY A 157 13.78 -19.48 17.87
N TYR A 158 13.51 -18.87 16.72
CA TYR A 158 14.51 -18.08 16.02
C TYR A 158 14.84 -16.76 16.74
N PRO A 159 16.12 -16.41 16.90
CA PRO A 159 16.52 -15.09 17.36
C PRO A 159 16.25 -14.07 16.23
N ILE A 160 15.32 -13.14 16.49
CA ILE A 160 14.82 -12.23 15.46
C ILE A 160 14.54 -10.83 15.99
N ALA A 161 14.89 -9.81 15.23
CA ALA A 161 14.59 -8.41 15.52
C ALA A 161 14.07 -7.68 14.28
N VAL A 162 13.13 -6.73 14.49
CA VAL A 162 12.50 -5.95 13.43
C VAL A 162 12.92 -4.49 13.52
N TYR A 163 13.20 -3.90 12.38
CA TYR A 163 13.56 -2.50 12.24
C TYR A 163 12.74 -1.85 11.11
N SER A 164 12.19 -0.67 11.40
CA SER A 164 11.36 0.10 10.47
C SER A 164 11.76 1.58 10.40
N ASP A 165 12.75 1.99 11.17
CA ASP A 165 13.29 3.34 11.16
C ASP A 165 14.48 3.46 10.20
N ALA A 166 14.49 4.48 9.34
CA ALA A 166 15.49 4.66 8.29
C ALA A 166 16.93 4.78 8.79
N VAL A 167 17.12 5.39 9.96
CA VAL A 167 18.45 5.56 10.56
C VAL A 167 18.90 4.26 11.19
N LEU A 168 18.02 3.62 11.98
CA LEU A 168 18.32 2.35 12.65
C LEU A 168 18.60 1.23 11.64
N LEU A 169 17.87 1.16 10.53
CA LEU A 169 18.14 0.19 9.47
C LEU A 169 19.60 0.23 9.01
N ARG A 170 20.11 1.44 8.75
CA ARG A 170 21.49 1.63 8.29
C ARG A 170 22.52 1.35 9.38
N MET A 171 22.23 1.77 10.60
CA MET A 171 23.12 1.51 11.75
C MET A 171 23.25 0.03 12.00
N VAL A 172 22.12 -0.70 12.04
CA VAL A 172 22.09 -2.15 12.23
C VAL A 172 22.76 -2.87 11.08
N ALA A 173 22.44 -2.50 9.81
CA ALA A 173 23.07 -3.10 8.64
C ALA A 173 24.61 -3.04 8.67
N ALA A 174 25.19 -2.00 9.30
CA ALA A 174 26.64 -1.84 9.44
C ALA A 174 27.27 -2.67 10.57
N THR A 175 26.47 -3.36 11.39
CA THR A 175 26.94 -4.22 12.50
C THR A 175 26.83 -5.71 12.19
N LEU A 176 26.31 -6.07 11.02
CA LEU A 176 26.08 -7.46 10.62
C LEU A 176 27.35 -8.13 10.10
N ASP A 177 27.34 -9.45 10.10
CA ASP A 177 28.37 -10.25 9.45
C ASP A 177 27.74 -11.47 8.71
N GLU A 178 28.59 -12.33 8.14
CA GLU A 178 28.19 -13.49 7.34
C GLU A 178 27.36 -14.54 8.06
N ARG A 179 27.30 -14.48 9.40
CA ARG A 179 26.48 -15.38 10.24
C ARG A 179 25.05 -14.87 10.44
N ASP A 180 24.77 -13.68 9.94
CA ASP A 180 23.46 -13.04 10.09
C ASP A 180 22.65 -13.12 8.80
N ALA A 181 21.34 -13.17 8.93
CA ALA A 181 20.41 -13.05 7.82
C ALA A 181 19.54 -11.80 7.94
N VAL A 182 19.30 -11.17 6.80
CA VAL A 182 18.37 -10.05 6.70
C VAL A 182 17.22 -10.46 5.79
N LEU A 183 16.01 -10.33 6.30
CA LEU A 183 14.78 -10.48 5.52
C LEU A 183 14.20 -9.09 5.28
N VAL A 184 14.14 -8.68 4.03
CA VAL A 184 13.62 -7.35 3.65
C VAL A 184 12.25 -7.47 3.01
N LEU A 185 11.30 -6.69 3.54
CA LEU A 185 9.97 -6.53 2.96
C LEU A 185 9.85 -5.13 2.34
N SER A 186 9.74 -5.08 1.03
CA SER A 186 9.52 -3.84 0.28
C SER A 186 8.83 -4.17 -1.03
N ALA A 187 7.53 -3.89 -1.11
CA ALA A 187 6.71 -4.31 -2.24
C ALA A 187 7.27 -3.82 -3.59
N SER A 188 7.60 -2.55 -3.70
CA SER A 188 8.20 -1.97 -4.92
C SER A 188 9.70 -2.21 -5.04
N GLY A 189 10.41 -2.45 -3.92
CA GLY A 189 11.87 -2.55 -3.88
C GLY A 189 12.61 -1.26 -4.29
N LEU A 190 11.94 -0.12 -4.26
CA LEU A 190 12.47 1.18 -4.70
C LEU A 190 12.68 2.18 -3.56
N THR A 191 12.26 1.86 -2.33
CA THR A 191 12.42 2.75 -1.16
C THR A 191 13.91 3.03 -0.92
N PRO A 192 14.40 4.28 -1.05
CA PRO A 192 15.83 4.57 -1.04
C PRO A 192 16.54 4.14 0.24
N GLU A 193 15.87 4.25 1.38
CA GLU A 193 16.39 3.87 2.70
C GLU A 193 16.59 2.36 2.80
N ILE A 194 15.64 1.60 2.29
CA ILE A 194 15.69 0.12 2.24
C ILE A 194 16.80 -0.34 1.29
N VAL A 195 16.86 0.22 0.10
CA VAL A 195 17.92 -0.10 -0.89
C VAL A 195 19.29 0.29 -0.34
N GLY A 196 19.38 1.47 0.31
CA GLY A 196 20.62 1.91 0.97
C GLY A 196 21.08 0.96 2.07
N ALA A 197 20.15 0.49 2.93
CA ALA A 197 20.46 -0.50 3.96
C ALA A 197 20.86 -1.85 3.36
N ALA A 198 20.16 -2.32 2.32
CA ALA A 198 20.50 -3.56 1.62
C ALA A 198 21.92 -3.55 1.02
N ARG A 199 22.36 -2.42 0.47
CA ARG A 199 23.75 -2.27 0.00
C ARG A 199 24.78 -2.41 1.15
N ILE A 200 24.47 -1.83 2.31
CA ILE A 200 25.31 -1.98 3.51
C ILE A 200 25.35 -3.45 3.93
N VAL A 201 24.20 -4.13 4.00
CA VAL A 201 24.11 -5.57 4.31
C VAL A 201 25.04 -6.38 3.41
N LYS A 202 25.02 -6.13 2.10
CA LYS A 202 25.89 -6.82 1.15
C LYS A 202 27.38 -6.48 1.32
N GLN A 203 27.70 -5.24 1.69
CA GLN A 203 29.08 -4.85 1.98
C GLN A 203 29.65 -5.61 3.19
N TYR A 204 28.82 -5.88 4.19
CA TYR A 204 29.20 -6.64 5.39
C TYR A 204 28.98 -8.16 5.26
N ARG A 205 28.63 -8.64 4.05
CA ARG A 205 28.49 -10.06 3.68
C ARG A 205 27.38 -10.83 4.39
N ALA A 206 26.47 -10.15 5.09
CA ALA A 206 25.29 -10.80 5.62
C ALA A 206 24.39 -11.29 4.49
N ARG A 207 23.66 -12.38 4.72
CA ARG A 207 22.78 -12.98 3.72
C ARG A 207 21.48 -12.18 3.64
N LEU A 208 21.01 -11.97 2.43
CA LEU A 208 19.86 -11.12 2.15
C LEU A 208 18.75 -11.86 1.41
N VAL A 209 17.60 -12.03 2.04
CA VAL A 209 16.36 -12.50 1.42
C VAL A 209 15.43 -11.31 1.23
N ALA A 210 14.87 -11.11 0.05
CA ALA A 210 13.95 -10.01 -0.24
C ALA A 210 12.58 -10.50 -0.70
N ILE A 211 11.52 -10.00 -0.07
CA ILE A 211 10.15 -10.11 -0.55
C ILE A 211 9.83 -8.80 -1.28
N THR A 212 9.89 -8.82 -2.61
CA THR A 212 9.87 -7.60 -3.43
C THR A 212 9.51 -7.89 -4.89
N ASP A 213 9.30 -6.84 -5.69
CA ASP A 213 9.23 -6.96 -7.15
C ASP A 213 10.55 -7.51 -7.72
N ALA A 214 10.45 -8.55 -8.55
CA ALA A 214 11.62 -9.26 -9.10
C ALA A 214 12.50 -8.38 -9.99
N THR A 215 11.98 -7.30 -10.53
CA THR A 215 12.71 -6.37 -11.42
C THR A 215 13.34 -5.21 -10.66
N SER A 216 13.07 -5.08 -9.38
CA SER A 216 13.47 -3.97 -8.54
C SER A 216 14.98 -3.89 -8.28
N GLU A 217 15.43 -2.73 -7.82
CA GLU A 217 16.82 -2.53 -7.41
C GLU A 217 17.16 -3.38 -6.18
N LEU A 218 16.22 -3.53 -5.26
CA LEU A 218 16.38 -4.40 -4.09
C LEU A 218 16.59 -5.87 -4.50
N ALA A 219 15.81 -6.36 -5.49
CA ALA A 219 15.94 -7.73 -5.99
C ALA A 219 17.34 -8.04 -6.51
N LYS A 220 18.00 -7.08 -7.16
CA LYS A 220 19.38 -7.25 -7.68
C LYS A 220 20.43 -7.39 -6.58
N LEU A 221 20.14 -6.94 -5.37
CA LEU A 221 21.02 -7.00 -4.22
C LEU A 221 20.83 -8.29 -3.41
N ALA A 222 19.66 -8.91 -3.48
CA ALA A 222 19.31 -10.06 -2.66
C ALA A 222 20.01 -11.35 -3.11
N ASP A 223 20.33 -12.24 -2.15
CA ASP A 223 20.81 -13.59 -2.41
C ASP A 223 19.65 -14.49 -2.86
N VAL A 224 18.47 -14.28 -2.27
CA VAL A 224 17.21 -14.94 -2.66
C VAL A 224 16.10 -13.89 -2.73
N VAL A 225 15.33 -13.94 -3.81
CA VAL A 225 14.16 -13.08 -4.00
C VAL A 225 12.90 -13.92 -3.97
N LEU A 226 12.01 -13.64 -3.05
CA LEU A 226 10.63 -14.13 -3.08
C LEU A 226 9.80 -13.11 -3.87
N PRO A 227 9.54 -13.37 -5.17
CA PRO A 227 9.05 -12.34 -6.08
C PRO A 227 7.57 -12.08 -5.84
N ILE A 228 7.22 -10.83 -5.60
CA ILE A 228 5.83 -10.40 -5.51
C ILE A 228 5.53 -9.36 -6.58
N ARG A 229 4.28 -9.35 -7.02
CA ARG A 229 3.72 -8.29 -7.85
C ARG A 229 2.62 -7.58 -7.05
N THR A 230 2.72 -6.28 -6.97
CA THR A 230 1.69 -5.44 -6.37
C THR A 230 1.09 -4.56 -7.45
N ASP A 231 -0.14 -4.85 -7.85
CA ASP A 231 -0.92 -3.92 -8.65
C ASP A 231 -1.49 -2.86 -7.70
N GLU A 232 -0.74 -1.76 -7.54
CA GLU A 232 -1.16 -0.63 -6.70
C GLU A 232 -2.18 0.28 -7.41
N THR A 233 -2.68 -0.11 -8.57
CA THR A 233 -3.67 0.66 -9.33
C THR A 233 -5.05 0.68 -8.69
N ASP A 234 -5.35 -0.28 -7.85
CA ASP A 234 -6.61 -0.38 -7.12
C ASP A 234 -6.46 -0.01 -5.63
N PHE A 235 -7.56 0.52 -5.11
CA PHE A 235 -7.74 1.14 -3.77
C PHE A 235 -7.45 0.36 -2.57
N ILE A 236 -7.52 -0.95 -2.68
CA ILE A 236 -7.30 -1.84 -1.57
C ILE A 236 -5.84 -2.23 -1.66
N TYR A 237 -5.01 -1.62 -0.81
CA TYR A 237 -3.69 -2.13 -0.55
C TYR A 237 -3.84 -3.61 -0.17
N LYS A 238 -3.49 -4.47 -1.12
CA LYS A 238 -3.59 -5.92 -0.96
C LYS A 238 -2.21 -6.48 -0.59
N PRO A 239 -1.86 -6.58 0.69
CA PRO A 239 -0.62 -7.25 1.10
C PRO A 239 -0.69 -8.77 0.90
N SER A 240 -1.68 -9.24 0.12
CA SER A 240 -1.97 -10.67 -0.04
C SER A 240 -0.79 -11.45 -0.58
N ALA A 241 -0.10 -10.93 -1.58
CA ALA A 241 1.09 -11.59 -2.15
C ALA A 241 2.25 -11.66 -1.15
N SER A 242 2.56 -10.55 -0.47
CA SER A 242 3.60 -10.52 0.56
C SER A 242 3.26 -11.44 1.74
N ARG A 243 2.00 -11.44 2.18
CA ARG A 243 1.54 -12.31 3.26
C ARG A 243 1.57 -13.78 2.85
N TYR A 244 1.24 -14.08 1.59
CA TYR A 244 1.34 -15.43 1.06
C TYR A 244 2.79 -15.93 1.02
N ALA A 245 3.73 -15.09 0.54
CA ALA A 245 5.15 -15.39 0.58
C ALA A 245 5.65 -15.65 2.02
N ILE A 246 5.24 -14.82 3.00
CA ILE A 246 5.57 -15.04 4.42
C ILE A 246 4.98 -16.37 4.92
N CYS A 247 3.73 -16.69 4.54
CA CYS A 247 3.08 -17.92 4.94
C CYS A 247 3.84 -19.15 4.44
N LEU A 248 4.26 -19.15 3.18
CA LEU A 248 5.06 -20.22 2.60
C LEU A 248 6.44 -20.31 3.26
N LEU A 249 7.13 -19.18 3.42
CA LEU A 249 8.46 -19.16 4.03
C LEU A 249 8.48 -19.75 5.45
N TYR A 250 7.44 -19.52 6.23
CA TYR A 250 7.38 -20.02 7.61
C TYR A 250 6.88 -21.47 7.70
N THR A 251 6.35 -22.04 6.61
CA THR A 251 5.88 -23.43 6.52
C THR A 251 6.85 -24.34 5.76
N SER A 252 7.83 -23.77 5.08
CA SER A 252 8.94 -24.49 4.45
C SER A 252 9.96 -24.92 5.47
#